data_532b07e5aea01b864c7edce324ca9e76
#
_entry.id   532b07e5aea01b864c7edce324ca9e76
#
_cell.length_a   1.000
_cell.length_b   1.000
_cell.length_c   1.000
_cell.angle_alpha   90.00
_cell.angle_beta   90.00
_cell.angle_gamma   90.00
#
_symmetry.space_group_name_H-M   'P 1'
#
loop_
_entity.id
_entity.type
_entity.pdbx_description
1 polymer ?
#
loop_
_entity_poly.entity_id
_entity_poly.type
_entity_poly.pdbx_seq_one_letter_code
_entity_poly.pdbx_strand_id
1 'polypeptide(L)'
;MPETTSRFLIIDYNLSRVDDVRHISTYVRERHGAAVTLIRGAPTPGDAETCDEVIDLDPLRPDFVDAAEELLRPRREEFEAGIVFSDNAVHSGAVLLERLGLAVDDAELAAGAFCKYEDRLGEAGHRRLLSAQRLLVPDFATVDSLQDLHAFAAAHPDGFVVKPAKEGNNRGVVMVRPGDDVEAAFGEVLPYLEGGVVCEEILPWVREFSFDGLGPLSFVTAKISATGRYPVEVAQVLPARLNHVERATLERTGRQVNWLVGQLEGPFHNEIKLSDDGSRAAVVEPNRRPAGMKIWSLARWVYGIDLYHRWVDVAFGRAADLSLPEPACQAATVLLGVRTDRLFSPDDVTPGASPFDQAVAATAARHGFGPHELVVKEFAWLSPQRLPLHATARDNADFAAQGCVVLTAPGADMSDIVQTLRSAWLDALDDACPGLDREFPEPLPAVSPAPTTVMEAAR
;
A
#
# COMPACT_ATOMS: atom_id res chain seq x y z
N MET A 1 8.79 22.97 -38.40
CA MET A 1 8.75 23.15 -36.97
C MET A 1 9.34 21.89 -36.38
N PRO A 2 10.24 21.91 -35.39
CA PRO A 2 10.60 20.66 -34.73
C PRO A 2 9.31 20.01 -34.23
N GLU A 3 9.10 18.73 -34.53
CA GLU A 3 8.00 17.96 -33.94
C GLU A 3 8.13 18.07 -32.42
N THR A 4 7.18 18.70 -31.74
CA THR A 4 7.09 18.75 -30.29
C THR A 4 6.92 17.31 -29.83
N THR A 5 7.91 16.75 -29.14
CA THR A 5 7.85 15.39 -28.64
C THR A 5 6.82 15.35 -27.52
N SER A 6 5.72 14.63 -27.73
CA SER A 6 4.71 14.39 -26.69
C SER A 6 5.36 13.74 -25.45
N ARG A 7 4.94 14.16 -24.24
CA ARG A 7 5.46 13.68 -22.96
C ARG A 7 4.37 13.22 -22.02
N PHE A 8 4.71 12.21 -21.23
CA PHE A 8 3.93 11.69 -20.14
C PHE A 8 4.66 11.95 -18.82
N LEU A 9 3.99 12.49 -17.81
CA LEU A 9 4.56 12.82 -16.52
C LEU A 9 4.23 11.75 -15.48
N ILE A 10 5.24 11.20 -14.83
CA ILE A 10 5.07 10.34 -13.65
C ILE A 10 5.58 11.13 -12.43
N ILE A 11 4.73 11.29 -11.41
CA ILE A 11 5.09 11.97 -10.18
C ILE A 11 5.25 10.91 -9.09
N ASP A 12 6.51 10.69 -8.73
CA ASP A 12 7.01 9.82 -7.68
C ASP A 12 6.54 8.36 -7.73
N TYR A 13 7.31 7.49 -7.12
CA TYR A 13 6.96 6.09 -6.86
C TYR A 13 7.86 5.50 -5.77
N ASN A 14 7.40 4.49 -5.06
CA ASN A 14 8.21 3.73 -4.11
C ASN A 14 9.15 2.78 -4.86
N LEU A 15 10.42 2.68 -4.45
CA LEU A 15 11.46 1.88 -5.13
C LEU A 15 11.08 0.41 -5.37
N SER A 16 10.25 -0.18 -4.53
CA SER A 16 9.70 -1.53 -4.73
C SER A 16 8.82 -1.67 -5.98
N ARG A 17 8.50 -0.55 -6.67
CA ARG A 17 7.61 -0.47 -7.82
C ARG A 17 8.30 -0.05 -9.12
N VAL A 18 9.62 -0.09 -9.17
CA VAL A 18 10.39 0.28 -10.37
C VAL A 18 9.98 -0.53 -11.61
N ASP A 19 9.64 -1.81 -11.44
CA ASP A 19 9.18 -2.66 -12.53
C ASP A 19 7.78 -2.26 -13.03
N ASP A 20 6.90 -1.79 -12.14
CA ASP A 20 5.60 -1.23 -12.52
C ASP A 20 5.79 0.05 -13.35
N VAL A 21 6.71 0.94 -12.94
CA VAL A 21 7.06 2.15 -13.70
C VAL A 21 7.66 1.81 -15.06
N ARG A 22 8.53 0.79 -15.12
CA ARG A 22 9.08 0.29 -16.40
C ARG A 22 7.99 -0.22 -17.30
N HIS A 23 7.02 -0.96 -16.75
CA HIS A 23 5.86 -1.47 -17.49
C HIS A 23 4.99 -0.33 -18.06
N ILE A 24 4.69 0.69 -17.23
CA ILE A 24 3.99 1.92 -17.65
C ILE A 24 4.78 2.64 -18.75
N SER A 25 6.07 2.89 -18.54
CA SER A 25 6.93 3.65 -19.48
C SER A 25 7.02 2.96 -20.83
N THR A 26 7.13 1.63 -20.84
CA THR A 26 7.11 0.84 -22.08
C THR A 26 5.80 1.03 -22.83
N TYR A 27 4.67 0.90 -22.15
CA TYR A 27 3.34 1.07 -22.76
C TYR A 27 3.13 2.49 -23.30
N VAL A 28 3.54 3.51 -22.54
CA VAL A 28 3.47 4.92 -22.99
C VAL A 28 4.21 5.11 -24.31
N ARG A 29 5.46 4.62 -24.42
CA ARG A 29 6.25 4.73 -25.64
C ARG A 29 5.63 3.98 -26.81
N GLU A 30 5.22 2.73 -26.58
CA GLU A 30 4.70 1.86 -27.65
C GLU A 30 3.31 2.27 -28.13
N ARG A 31 2.44 2.66 -27.21
CA ARG A 31 1.01 2.89 -27.51
C ARG A 31 0.70 4.35 -27.83
N HIS A 32 1.38 5.30 -27.16
CA HIS A 32 1.10 6.72 -27.28
C HIS A 32 2.21 7.49 -27.99
N GLY A 33 3.39 6.88 -28.20
CA GLY A 33 4.53 7.53 -28.84
C GLY A 33 5.11 8.69 -28.03
N ALA A 34 4.81 8.74 -26.73
CA ALA A 34 5.25 9.81 -25.84
C ALA A 34 6.52 9.42 -25.06
N ALA A 35 7.40 10.39 -24.82
CA ALA A 35 8.52 10.24 -23.90
C ALA A 35 8.03 10.35 -22.45
N VAL A 36 8.72 9.67 -21.53
CA VAL A 36 8.35 9.64 -20.11
C VAL A 36 9.29 10.52 -19.29
N THR A 37 8.71 11.47 -18.57
CA THR A 37 9.41 12.30 -17.58
C THR A 37 8.99 11.86 -16.18
N LEU A 38 9.97 11.56 -15.32
CA LEU A 38 9.77 11.23 -13.92
C LEU A 38 10.22 12.37 -13.03
N ILE A 39 9.39 12.75 -12.06
CA ILE A 39 9.80 13.63 -10.94
C ILE A 39 9.79 12.79 -9.66
N ARG A 40 10.92 12.74 -8.95
CA ARG A 40 11.02 12.11 -7.63
C ARG A 40 12.24 12.59 -6.86
N GLY A 41 12.18 12.47 -5.52
CA GLY A 41 13.36 12.71 -4.69
C GLY A 41 14.36 11.56 -4.73
N ALA A 42 15.63 11.89 -4.64
CA ALA A 42 16.75 10.94 -4.59
C ALA A 42 16.68 9.85 -5.70
N PRO A 43 16.68 10.23 -6.98
CA PRO A 43 16.57 9.28 -8.08
C PRO A 43 17.76 8.31 -8.11
N THR A 44 17.49 7.11 -8.63
CA THR A 44 18.46 6.03 -8.75
C THR A 44 18.90 5.85 -10.22
N PRO A 45 20.02 5.16 -10.48
CA PRO A 45 20.40 4.82 -11.86
C PRO A 45 19.28 4.05 -12.63
N GLY A 46 18.51 3.21 -11.93
CA GLY A 46 17.39 2.48 -12.53
C GLY A 46 16.26 3.38 -13.03
N ASP A 47 16.11 4.58 -12.48
CA ASP A 47 15.12 5.56 -12.96
C ASP A 47 15.49 6.07 -14.36
N ALA A 48 16.80 6.37 -14.59
CA ALA A 48 17.30 6.81 -15.88
C ALA A 48 17.28 5.69 -16.95
N GLU A 49 17.27 4.42 -16.54
CA GLU A 49 17.10 3.28 -17.45
C GLU A 49 15.60 3.08 -17.83
N THR A 50 14.70 3.58 -16.98
CA THR A 50 13.26 3.36 -17.09
C THR A 50 12.54 4.53 -17.76
N CYS A 51 12.93 5.77 -17.46
CA CYS A 51 12.33 7.00 -17.96
C CYS A 51 13.29 7.76 -18.86
N ASP A 52 12.74 8.53 -19.83
CA ASP A 52 13.53 9.30 -20.80
C ASP A 52 14.16 10.55 -20.15
N GLU A 53 13.55 11.01 -19.07
CA GLU A 53 14.03 12.13 -18.27
C GLU A 53 13.69 11.92 -16.80
N VAL A 54 14.60 12.30 -15.91
CA VAL A 54 14.42 12.23 -14.46
C VAL A 54 14.74 13.58 -13.85
N ILE A 55 13.82 14.13 -13.08
CA ILE A 55 13.95 15.38 -12.34
C ILE A 55 14.06 15.04 -10.86
N ASP A 56 15.18 15.40 -10.24
CA ASP A 56 15.39 15.23 -8.79
C ASP A 56 14.68 16.35 -8.03
N LEU A 57 13.45 16.06 -7.59
CA LEU A 57 12.64 16.97 -6.78
C LEU A 57 11.71 16.16 -5.88
N ASP A 58 11.88 16.30 -4.57
CA ASP A 58 11.11 15.55 -3.58
C ASP A 58 9.68 16.10 -3.45
N PRO A 59 8.64 15.29 -3.68
CA PRO A 59 7.24 15.68 -3.51
C PRO A 59 6.83 16.11 -2.09
N LEU A 60 7.60 15.73 -1.09
CA LEU A 60 7.37 16.12 0.31
C LEU A 60 7.88 17.52 0.66
N ARG A 61 8.62 18.18 -0.24
CA ARG A 61 9.06 19.56 -0.03
C ARG A 61 7.85 20.50 0.04
N PRO A 62 7.85 21.47 0.97
CA PRO A 62 6.75 22.45 1.07
C PRO A 62 6.54 23.28 -0.21
N ASP A 63 7.61 23.55 -0.98
CA ASP A 63 7.62 24.32 -2.22
C ASP A 63 7.57 23.46 -3.50
N PHE A 64 7.30 22.16 -3.37
CA PHE A 64 7.36 21.20 -4.48
C PHE A 64 6.58 21.65 -5.70
N VAL A 65 5.31 22.05 -5.50
CA VAL A 65 4.40 22.41 -6.61
C VAL A 65 4.92 23.61 -7.39
N ASP A 66 5.37 24.64 -6.68
CA ASP A 66 5.89 25.86 -7.31
C ASP A 66 7.21 25.59 -8.04
N ALA A 67 8.12 24.84 -7.44
CA ALA A 67 9.39 24.47 -8.03
C ALA A 67 9.22 23.56 -9.27
N ALA A 68 8.34 22.57 -9.19
CA ALA A 68 8.05 21.68 -10.32
C ALA A 68 7.37 22.43 -11.47
N GLU A 69 6.39 23.28 -11.17
CA GLU A 69 5.74 24.12 -12.19
C GLU A 69 6.75 25.03 -12.89
N GLU A 70 7.66 25.69 -12.15
CA GLU A 70 8.69 26.54 -12.72
C GLU A 70 9.61 25.76 -13.68
N LEU A 71 10.04 24.55 -13.31
CA LEU A 71 10.86 23.68 -14.14
C LEU A 71 10.15 23.21 -15.42
N LEU A 72 8.86 22.92 -15.33
CA LEU A 72 8.09 22.37 -16.46
C LEU A 72 7.48 23.44 -17.34
N ARG A 73 7.28 24.67 -16.86
CA ARG A 73 6.62 25.79 -17.56
C ARG A 73 7.17 26.05 -18.96
N PRO A 74 8.51 26.06 -19.24
CA PRO A 74 9.04 26.36 -20.56
C PRO A 74 8.62 25.36 -21.64
N ARG A 75 8.19 24.16 -21.24
CA ARG A 75 7.82 23.06 -22.15
C ARG A 75 6.49 22.40 -21.75
N ARG A 76 5.63 23.17 -21.08
CA ARG A 76 4.33 22.67 -20.61
C ARG A 76 3.49 22.04 -21.72
N GLU A 77 3.54 22.61 -22.91
CA GLU A 77 2.78 22.14 -24.09
C GLU A 77 3.26 20.78 -24.63
N GLU A 78 4.40 20.26 -24.15
CA GLU A 78 4.86 18.91 -24.48
C GLU A 78 4.13 17.84 -23.66
N PHE A 79 3.63 18.20 -22.47
CA PHE A 79 2.95 17.25 -21.57
C PHE A 79 1.49 17.09 -21.94
N GLU A 80 1.11 15.90 -22.40
CA GLU A 80 -0.26 15.56 -22.79
C GLU A 80 -1.03 14.87 -21.66
N ALA A 81 -0.34 14.14 -20.79
CA ALA A 81 -0.92 13.40 -19.67
C ALA A 81 0.06 13.23 -18.53
N GLY A 82 -0.44 12.88 -17.35
CA GLY A 82 0.39 12.57 -16.19
C GLY A 82 -0.35 11.75 -15.14
N ILE A 83 0.43 11.12 -14.27
CA ILE A 83 -0.07 10.31 -13.16
C ILE A 83 0.71 10.59 -11.88
N VAL A 84 0.04 10.38 -10.74
CA VAL A 84 0.65 10.40 -9.41
C VAL A 84 0.68 8.97 -8.89
N PHE A 85 1.88 8.43 -8.58
CA PHE A 85 2.04 7.00 -8.35
C PHE A 85 2.44 6.64 -6.90
N SER A 86 2.74 7.58 -6.04
CA SER A 86 3.11 7.32 -4.64
C SER A 86 2.21 8.04 -3.65
N ASP A 87 2.11 7.49 -2.44
CA ASP A 87 1.40 8.11 -1.32
C ASP A 87 1.97 9.50 -1.01
N ASN A 88 3.30 9.65 -1.05
CA ASN A 88 3.99 10.90 -0.74
C ASN A 88 3.62 12.06 -1.68
N ALA A 89 3.21 11.74 -2.90
CA ALA A 89 2.90 12.72 -3.93
C ALA A 89 1.38 12.90 -4.16
N VAL A 90 0.50 12.14 -3.52
CA VAL A 90 -0.94 12.13 -3.80
C VAL A 90 -1.53 13.52 -3.83
N HIS A 91 -1.29 14.35 -2.82
CA HIS A 91 -1.82 15.72 -2.77
C HIS A 91 -1.02 16.68 -3.64
N SER A 92 0.29 16.81 -3.39
CA SER A 92 1.15 17.77 -4.12
C SER A 92 1.21 17.47 -5.61
N GLY A 93 1.22 16.19 -5.99
CA GLY A 93 1.20 15.75 -7.39
C GLY A 93 -0.14 16.04 -8.07
N ALA A 94 -1.28 15.86 -7.39
CA ALA A 94 -2.58 16.22 -7.94
C ALA A 94 -2.67 17.72 -8.22
N VAL A 95 -2.22 18.57 -7.27
CA VAL A 95 -2.17 20.03 -7.46
C VAL A 95 -1.24 20.41 -8.63
N LEU A 96 -0.09 19.73 -8.78
CA LEU A 96 0.81 19.99 -9.91
C LEU A 96 0.15 19.64 -11.25
N LEU A 97 -0.48 18.46 -11.36
CA LEU A 97 -1.19 18.06 -12.58
C LEU A 97 -2.29 19.06 -12.95
N GLU A 98 -3.09 19.50 -11.97
CA GLU A 98 -4.12 20.53 -12.17
C GLU A 98 -3.54 21.85 -12.68
N ARG A 99 -2.45 22.36 -12.08
CA ARG A 99 -1.77 23.59 -12.52
C ARG A 99 -1.17 23.48 -13.92
N LEU A 100 -0.74 22.29 -14.29
CA LEU A 100 -0.30 21.98 -15.66
C LEU A 100 -1.48 21.80 -16.62
N GLY A 101 -2.74 21.81 -16.13
CA GLY A 101 -3.95 21.57 -16.94
C GLY A 101 -4.02 20.15 -17.48
N LEU A 102 -3.38 19.20 -16.82
CA LEU A 102 -3.47 17.77 -17.13
C LEU A 102 -4.68 17.16 -16.42
N ALA A 103 -5.22 16.09 -16.98
CA ALA A 103 -6.35 15.38 -16.40
C ALA A 103 -5.99 14.80 -15.01
N VAL A 104 -6.76 15.15 -14.01
CA VAL A 104 -6.61 14.68 -12.64
C VAL A 104 -7.96 14.80 -11.92
N ASP A 105 -8.24 13.91 -10.99
CA ASP A 105 -9.37 14.04 -10.06
C ASP A 105 -9.14 15.21 -9.09
N ASP A 106 -10.21 15.64 -8.41
CA ASP A 106 -10.20 16.81 -7.52
C ASP A 106 -8.93 16.90 -6.65
N ALA A 107 -8.10 17.92 -6.92
CA ALA A 107 -6.80 18.06 -6.28
C ALA A 107 -6.91 18.56 -4.82
N GLU A 108 -7.94 19.33 -4.47
CA GLU A 108 -8.16 19.84 -3.12
C GLU A 108 -8.55 18.70 -2.18
N LEU A 109 -9.45 17.82 -2.60
CA LEU A 109 -9.90 16.67 -1.83
C LEU A 109 -8.83 15.55 -1.72
N ALA A 110 -7.77 15.60 -2.53
CA ALA A 110 -6.67 14.65 -2.45
C ALA A 110 -5.94 14.65 -1.08
N ALA A 111 -6.04 15.75 -0.33
CA ALA A 111 -5.45 15.86 1.01
C ALA A 111 -5.99 14.77 1.96
N GLY A 112 -7.26 14.37 1.85
CA GLY A 112 -7.87 13.29 2.64
C GLY A 112 -7.25 11.91 2.36
N ALA A 113 -6.73 11.68 1.17
CA ALA A 113 -6.02 10.45 0.83
C ALA A 113 -4.50 10.50 1.11
N PHE A 114 -4.00 11.58 1.67
CA PHE A 114 -2.60 11.77 2.06
C PHE A 114 -2.41 11.82 3.58
N CYS A 115 -3.36 12.44 4.28
CA CYS A 115 -3.26 12.70 5.72
C CYS A 115 -4.45 12.06 6.45
N LYS A 116 -4.17 11.09 7.32
CA LYS A 116 -5.20 10.37 8.09
C LYS A 116 -6.07 11.29 8.95
N TYR A 117 -5.53 12.41 9.41
CA TYR A 117 -6.31 13.41 10.14
C TYR A 117 -7.32 14.14 9.24
N GLU A 118 -6.91 14.53 8.03
CA GLU A 118 -7.80 15.17 7.05
C GLU A 118 -8.91 14.21 6.60
N ASP A 119 -8.58 12.91 6.41
CA ASP A 119 -9.58 11.88 6.15
C ASP A 119 -10.64 11.84 7.25
N ARG A 120 -10.21 11.76 8.51
CA ARG A 120 -11.13 11.72 9.65
C ARG A 120 -11.96 13.00 9.79
N LEU A 121 -11.41 14.17 9.47
CA LEU A 121 -12.18 15.42 9.39
C LEU A 121 -13.24 15.36 8.29
N GLY A 122 -12.91 14.84 7.13
CA GLY A 122 -13.85 14.62 6.02
C GLY A 122 -14.99 13.69 6.43
N GLU A 123 -14.69 12.55 7.05
CA GLU A 123 -15.70 11.62 7.58
C GLU A 123 -16.57 12.26 8.66
N ALA A 124 -15.96 13.00 9.61
CA ALA A 124 -16.69 13.65 10.69
C ALA A 124 -17.63 14.73 10.16
N GLY A 125 -17.19 15.51 9.16
CA GLY A 125 -18.02 16.50 8.48
C GLY A 125 -19.26 15.90 7.82
N HIS A 126 -19.20 14.62 7.44
CA HIS A 126 -20.28 13.88 6.79
C HIS A 126 -20.89 12.77 7.67
N ARG A 127 -20.55 12.72 8.97
CA ARG A 127 -20.92 11.64 9.91
C ARG A 127 -22.40 11.25 9.84
N ARG A 128 -23.31 12.23 9.75
CA ARG A 128 -24.75 11.96 9.68
C ARG A 128 -25.14 11.19 8.40
N LEU A 129 -24.56 11.55 7.27
CA LEU A 129 -24.80 10.87 5.98
C LEU A 129 -24.20 9.47 6.01
N LEU A 130 -22.97 9.34 6.45
CA LEU A 130 -22.24 8.06 6.52
C LEU A 130 -22.94 7.08 7.47
N SER A 131 -23.36 7.54 8.65
CA SER A 131 -24.10 6.73 9.61
C SER A 131 -25.46 6.24 9.06
N ALA A 132 -26.17 7.09 8.31
CA ALA A 132 -27.42 6.68 7.63
C ALA A 132 -27.18 5.56 6.59
N GLN A 133 -25.97 5.47 6.07
CA GLN A 133 -25.54 4.41 5.16
C GLN A 133 -24.79 3.28 5.86
N ARG A 134 -24.86 3.19 7.18
CA ARG A 134 -24.27 2.16 8.03
C ARG A 134 -22.74 2.15 8.06
N LEU A 135 -22.11 3.28 7.80
CA LEU A 135 -20.70 3.49 8.00
C LEU A 135 -20.44 3.94 9.45
N LEU A 136 -19.52 3.27 10.13
CA LEU A 136 -19.02 3.69 11.42
C LEU A 136 -17.88 4.68 11.18
N VAL A 137 -17.99 5.87 11.77
CA VAL A 137 -16.92 6.86 11.81
C VAL A 137 -16.35 6.83 13.23
N PRO A 138 -15.08 6.44 13.43
CA PRO A 138 -14.48 6.37 14.76
C PRO A 138 -14.34 7.76 15.38
N ASP A 139 -14.23 7.82 16.70
CA ASP A 139 -13.76 9.01 17.37
C ASP A 139 -12.24 9.13 17.18
N PHE A 140 -11.74 10.35 17.05
CA PHE A 140 -10.33 10.61 16.80
C PHE A 140 -9.87 11.94 17.39
N ALA A 141 -8.57 12.07 17.60
CA ALA A 141 -7.92 13.32 18.01
C ALA A 141 -6.47 13.38 17.51
N THR A 142 -5.94 14.59 17.40
CA THR A 142 -4.48 14.79 17.25
C THR A 142 -3.76 14.54 18.57
N VAL A 143 -2.51 14.15 18.49
CA VAL A 143 -1.63 13.90 19.63
C VAL A 143 -0.37 14.75 19.45
N ASP A 144 -0.25 15.82 20.23
CA ASP A 144 0.92 16.68 20.26
C ASP A 144 1.79 16.42 21.50
N SER A 145 1.24 15.73 22.49
CA SER A 145 1.90 15.44 23.76
C SER A 145 1.42 14.14 24.39
N LEU A 146 2.19 13.60 25.33
CA LEU A 146 1.79 12.46 26.15
C LEU A 146 0.48 12.75 26.93
N GLN A 147 0.22 14.02 27.32
CA GLN A 147 -1.00 14.40 28.00
C GLN A 147 -2.24 14.22 27.10
N ASP A 148 -2.13 14.55 25.81
CA ASP A 148 -3.23 14.36 24.85
C ASP A 148 -3.54 12.86 24.70
N LEU A 149 -2.49 12.02 24.61
CA LEU A 149 -2.68 10.58 24.52
C LEU A 149 -3.32 9.99 25.77
N HIS A 150 -2.93 10.44 26.97
CA HIS A 150 -3.58 10.04 28.22
C HIS A 150 -5.05 10.51 28.28
N ALA A 151 -5.35 11.71 27.79
CA ALA A 151 -6.73 12.22 27.75
C ALA A 151 -7.61 11.36 26.82
N PHE A 152 -7.07 10.98 25.66
CA PHE A 152 -7.77 10.09 24.74
C PHE A 152 -7.96 8.69 25.32
N ALA A 153 -6.91 8.12 25.94
CA ALA A 153 -6.97 6.81 26.61
C ALA A 153 -8.03 6.78 27.71
N ALA A 154 -8.14 7.85 28.49
CA ALA A 154 -9.17 7.95 29.55
C ALA A 154 -10.61 8.00 29.00
N ALA A 155 -10.81 8.57 27.81
CA ALA A 155 -12.09 8.60 27.12
C ALA A 155 -12.43 7.27 26.40
N HIS A 156 -11.42 6.46 26.07
CA HIS A 156 -11.56 5.21 25.31
C HIS A 156 -10.96 4.03 26.09
N PRO A 157 -11.60 3.61 27.21
CA PRO A 157 -11.07 2.57 28.10
C PRO A 157 -11.00 1.17 27.43
N ASP A 158 -11.73 0.95 26.33
CA ASP A 158 -11.69 -0.30 25.57
C ASP A 158 -10.48 -0.40 24.63
N GLY A 159 -9.68 0.67 24.55
CA GLY A 159 -8.48 0.79 23.76
C GLY A 159 -8.61 1.72 22.55
N PHE A 160 -7.47 2.00 21.94
CA PHE A 160 -7.37 2.90 20.78
C PHE A 160 -6.18 2.54 19.89
N VAL A 161 -6.10 3.15 18.73
CA VAL A 161 -4.94 3.08 17.83
C VAL A 161 -4.26 4.44 17.84
N VAL A 162 -2.94 4.49 17.99
CA VAL A 162 -2.14 5.69 17.78
C VAL A 162 -1.25 5.47 16.56
N LYS A 163 -1.19 6.46 15.66
CA LYS A 163 -0.50 6.31 14.38
C LYS A 163 -0.02 7.65 13.82
N PRO A 164 1.09 7.68 13.06
CA PRO A 164 1.50 8.86 12.31
C PRO A 164 0.45 9.24 11.27
N ALA A 165 0.22 10.54 11.10
CA ALA A 165 -0.80 11.06 10.19
C ALA A 165 -0.47 10.84 8.70
N LYS A 166 0.83 10.79 8.33
CA LYS A 166 1.30 10.81 6.94
C LYS A 166 2.20 9.63 6.57
N GLU A 167 2.35 8.63 7.45
CA GLU A 167 3.18 7.46 7.17
C GLU A 167 2.38 6.31 6.56
N GLY A 168 3.04 5.53 5.70
CA GLY A 168 2.52 4.31 5.11
C GLY A 168 3.21 3.04 5.63
N ASN A 169 2.84 1.86 5.09
CA ASN A 169 3.45 0.56 5.39
C ASN A 169 3.38 0.14 6.87
N ASN A 170 2.36 0.55 7.59
CA ASN A 170 2.15 0.32 9.03
C ASN A 170 3.23 0.92 9.95
N ARG A 171 4.10 1.81 9.46
CA ARG A 171 5.13 2.43 10.30
C ARG A 171 4.52 3.25 11.43
N GLY A 172 4.95 2.96 12.66
CA GLY A 172 4.51 3.67 13.85
C GLY A 172 3.04 3.44 14.23
N VAL A 173 2.35 2.46 13.65
CA VAL A 173 0.97 2.12 14.01
C VAL A 173 0.98 1.20 15.23
N VAL A 174 0.41 1.65 16.33
CA VAL A 174 0.38 0.93 17.59
C VAL A 174 -1.05 0.80 18.11
N MET A 175 -1.50 -0.42 18.36
CA MET A 175 -2.77 -0.69 19.05
C MET A 175 -2.52 -0.69 20.56
N VAL A 176 -3.21 0.18 21.27
CA VAL A 176 -3.17 0.27 22.74
C VAL A 176 -4.46 -0.35 23.29
N ARG A 177 -4.34 -1.44 24.01
CA ARG A 177 -5.45 -2.18 24.62
C ARG A 177 -5.55 -1.88 26.11
N PRO A 178 -6.66 -2.24 26.77
CA PRO A 178 -6.78 -2.10 28.22
C PRO A 178 -5.62 -2.77 28.96
N GLY A 179 -4.89 -2.00 29.75
CA GLY A 179 -3.72 -2.48 30.53
C GLY A 179 -2.37 -2.33 29.82
N ASP A 180 -2.34 -1.93 28.56
CA ASP A 180 -1.08 -1.61 27.88
C ASP A 180 -0.48 -0.30 28.40
N ASP A 181 0.83 -0.17 28.28
CA ASP A 181 1.58 1.02 28.67
C ASP A 181 1.42 2.13 27.61
N VAL A 182 0.68 3.18 27.97
CA VAL A 182 0.41 4.35 27.13
C VAL A 182 1.67 5.18 26.90
N GLU A 183 2.58 5.26 27.88
CA GLU A 183 3.84 5.98 27.74
C GLU A 183 4.77 5.27 26.75
N ALA A 184 4.82 3.94 26.80
CA ALA A 184 5.55 3.15 25.81
C ALA A 184 4.99 3.34 24.40
N ALA A 185 3.66 3.39 24.24
CA ALA A 185 3.03 3.65 22.95
C ALA A 185 3.35 5.07 22.43
N PHE A 186 3.36 6.08 23.30
CA PHE A 186 3.78 7.42 22.94
C PHE A 186 5.25 7.46 22.48
N GLY A 187 6.13 6.73 23.19
CA GLY A 187 7.54 6.61 22.81
C GLY A 187 7.75 6.06 21.40
N GLU A 188 6.89 5.15 20.93
CA GLU A 188 6.95 4.59 19.57
C GLU A 188 6.54 5.60 18.48
N VAL A 189 5.61 6.51 18.77
CA VAL A 189 5.15 7.53 17.83
C VAL A 189 5.88 8.88 17.95
N LEU A 190 6.70 9.06 19.00
CA LEU A 190 7.48 10.26 19.25
C LEU A 190 8.31 10.75 18.03
N PRO A 191 8.97 9.85 17.26
CA PRO A 191 9.74 10.27 16.07
C PRO A 191 8.89 10.92 14.97
N TYR A 192 7.56 10.76 15.01
CA TYR A 192 6.63 11.21 13.97
C TYR A 192 5.85 12.47 14.35
N LEU A 193 6.03 13.03 15.55
CA LEU A 193 5.24 14.18 16.01
C LEU A 193 5.30 15.38 15.08
N GLU A 194 6.45 15.66 14.48
CA GLU A 194 6.61 16.75 13.52
C GLU A 194 5.71 16.59 12.28
N GLY A 195 5.52 15.35 11.80
CA GLY A 195 4.64 15.01 10.69
C GLY A 195 3.16 14.93 11.06
N GLY A 196 2.86 15.02 12.36
CA GLY A 196 1.54 14.84 12.95
C GLY A 196 1.28 13.39 13.39
N VAL A 197 0.61 13.24 14.54
CA VAL A 197 0.16 11.96 15.09
C VAL A 197 -1.33 12.04 15.38
N VAL A 198 -2.03 10.95 15.12
CA VAL A 198 -3.47 10.83 15.33
C VAL A 198 -3.74 9.60 16.21
N CYS A 199 -4.70 9.71 17.13
CA CYS A 199 -5.29 8.57 17.82
C CYS A 199 -6.74 8.38 17.38
N GLU A 200 -7.18 7.13 17.32
CA GLU A 200 -8.50 6.74 16.85
C GLU A 200 -9.07 5.63 17.73
N GLU A 201 -10.39 5.63 17.93
CA GLU A 201 -11.11 4.50 18.51
C GLU A 201 -10.83 3.20 17.74
N ILE A 202 -10.62 2.08 18.44
CA ILE A 202 -10.46 0.78 17.79
C ILE A 202 -11.74 0.42 17.06
N LEU A 203 -11.62 0.17 15.75
CA LEU A 203 -12.74 -0.35 14.97
C LEU A 203 -13.08 -1.76 15.45
N PRO A 204 -14.37 -2.04 15.78
CA PRO A 204 -14.77 -3.25 16.52
C PRO A 204 -14.74 -4.54 15.69
N TRP A 205 -14.33 -4.47 14.43
CA TRP A 205 -14.35 -5.60 13.51
C TRP A 205 -12.96 -6.05 13.11
N VAL A 206 -12.78 -7.36 12.94
CA VAL A 206 -11.50 -7.98 12.58
C VAL A 206 -11.37 -8.25 11.08
N ARG A 207 -12.52 -8.43 10.38
CA ARG A 207 -12.52 -8.70 8.93
C ARG A 207 -12.15 -7.45 8.17
N GLU A 208 -11.10 -7.55 7.38
CA GLU A 208 -10.53 -6.42 6.65
C GLU A 208 -10.46 -6.72 5.15
N PHE A 209 -10.79 -5.73 4.36
CA PHE A 209 -10.82 -5.80 2.90
C PHE A 209 -10.25 -4.52 2.32
N SER A 210 -9.82 -4.58 1.06
CA SER A 210 -9.64 -3.38 0.28
C SER A 210 -10.64 -3.33 -0.88
N PHE A 211 -11.12 -2.13 -1.15
CA PHE A 211 -11.89 -1.80 -2.33
C PHE A 211 -10.95 -1.13 -3.31
N ASP A 212 -10.62 -1.84 -4.37
CA ASP A 212 -9.57 -1.50 -5.32
C ASP A 212 -10.15 -1.22 -6.71
N GLY A 213 -9.45 -0.41 -7.50
CA GLY A 213 -9.88 -0.22 -8.88
C GLY A 213 -9.32 1.00 -9.58
N LEU A 214 -9.99 1.36 -10.67
CA LEU A 214 -9.69 2.49 -11.54
C LEU A 214 -11.01 3.05 -12.10
N GLY A 215 -11.37 4.28 -11.77
CA GLY A 215 -12.63 4.87 -12.21
C GLY A 215 -13.86 4.03 -11.83
N PRO A 216 -14.72 3.67 -12.78
CA PRO A 216 -15.90 2.84 -12.53
C PRO A 216 -15.56 1.35 -12.29
N LEU A 217 -14.39 0.86 -12.73
CA LEU A 217 -13.95 -0.51 -12.51
C LEU A 217 -13.54 -0.70 -11.06
N SER A 218 -14.11 -1.70 -10.38
CA SER A 218 -13.75 -2.02 -9.00
C SER A 218 -13.84 -3.51 -8.70
N PHE A 219 -13.02 -3.94 -7.74
CA PHE A 219 -13.04 -5.28 -7.17
C PHE A 219 -12.69 -5.21 -5.68
N VAL A 220 -12.90 -6.32 -4.98
CA VAL A 220 -12.61 -6.40 -3.55
C VAL A 220 -11.55 -7.46 -3.30
N THR A 221 -10.53 -7.08 -2.53
CA THR A 221 -9.46 -7.95 -2.08
C THR A 221 -9.64 -8.23 -0.59
N ALA A 222 -9.52 -9.49 -0.16
CA ALA A 222 -9.51 -9.83 1.26
C ALA A 222 -8.11 -9.56 1.83
N LYS A 223 -8.03 -8.78 2.89
CA LYS A 223 -6.81 -8.42 3.58
C LYS A 223 -6.65 -9.28 4.84
N ILE A 224 -5.47 -9.86 5.01
CA ILE A 224 -5.11 -10.67 6.19
C ILE A 224 -4.02 -9.91 6.93
N SER A 225 -4.34 -9.47 8.15
CA SER A 225 -3.43 -8.74 9.02
C SER A 225 -3.04 -9.57 10.24
N ALA A 226 -1.85 -9.32 10.79
CA ALA A 226 -1.43 -9.91 12.06
C ALA A 226 -2.34 -9.41 13.20
N THR A 227 -2.56 -10.28 14.17
CA THR A 227 -3.30 -9.91 15.38
C THR A 227 -2.31 -9.52 16.47
N GLY A 228 -2.59 -8.46 17.22
CA GLY A 228 -1.75 -8.03 18.34
C GLY A 228 -1.52 -6.52 18.39
N ARG A 229 -0.36 -6.14 18.94
CA ARG A 229 0.04 -4.74 19.11
C ARG A 229 0.26 -4.03 17.77
N TYR A 230 0.79 -4.74 16.80
CA TYR A 230 1.09 -4.22 15.45
C TYR A 230 0.20 -4.93 14.43
N PRO A 231 -0.81 -4.26 13.86
CA PRO A 231 -1.74 -4.86 12.91
C PRO A 231 -1.16 -4.87 11.49
N VAL A 232 0.03 -5.48 11.34
CA VAL A 232 0.75 -5.49 10.07
C VAL A 232 0.05 -6.41 9.08
N GLU A 233 -0.10 -5.95 7.86
CA GLU A 233 -0.61 -6.74 6.76
C GLU A 233 0.35 -7.87 6.41
N VAL A 234 -0.19 -9.08 6.25
CA VAL A 234 0.61 -10.28 5.96
C VAL A 234 0.24 -10.96 4.65
N ALA A 235 -0.95 -10.73 4.14
CA ALA A 235 -1.37 -11.24 2.83
C ALA A 235 -2.59 -10.49 2.29
N GLN A 236 -2.72 -10.55 0.95
CA GLN A 236 -3.89 -10.11 0.20
C GLN A 236 -4.38 -11.23 -0.69
N VAL A 237 -5.69 -11.46 -0.76
CA VAL A 237 -6.31 -12.51 -1.56
C VAL A 237 -7.36 -11.93 -2.50
N LEU A 238 -7.24 -12.23 -3.78
CA LEU A 238 -8.14 -11.76 -4.83
C LEU A 238 -8.70 -12.96 -5.64
N PRO A 239 -10.00 -12.99 -5.94
CA PRO A 239 -11.04 -12.13 -5.39
C PRO A 239 -11.38 -12.49 -3.95
N ALA A 240 -11.85 -11.52 -3.17
CA ALA A 240 -12.43 -11.81 -1.87
C ALA A 240 -13.70 -12.68 -2.01
N ARG A 241 -13.84 -13.69 -1.17
CA ARG A 241 -15.09 -14.47 -1.09
C ARG A 241 -16.12 -13.71 -0.26
N LEU A 242 -17.16 -13.25 -0.91
CA LEU A 242 -18.18 -12.39 -0.33
C LEU A 242 -19.59 -12.90 -0.69
N ASN A 243 -20.47 -12.87 0.29
CA ASN A 243 -21.88 -12.99 -0.01
C ASN A 243 -22.43 -11.65 -0.59
N HIS A 244 -23.67 -11.62 -1.04
CA HIS A 244 -24.26 -10.45 -1.71
C HIS A 244 -24.40 -9.23 -0.79
N VAL A 245 -24.64 -9.41 0.53
CA VAL A 245 -24.74 -8.31 1.50
C VAL A 245 -23.37 -7.68 1.73
N GLU A 246 -22.35 -8.50 1.95
CA GLU A 246 -20.97 -8.07 2.15
C GLU A 246 -20.45 -7.30 0.94
N ARG A 247 -20.64 -7.86 -0.26
CA ARG A 247 -20.27 -7.20 -1.52
C ARG A 247 -20.94 -5.83 -1.65
N ALA A 248 -22.26 -5.77 -1.50
CA ALA A 248 -22.99 -4.51 -1.62
C ALA A 248 -22.58 -3.48 -0.56
N THR A 249 -22.20 -3.93 0.65
CA THR A 249 -21.73 -3.05 1.72
C THR A 249 -20.37 -2.49 1.38
N LEU A 250 -19.41 -3.33 0.95
CA LEU A 250 -18.06 -2.91 0.60
C LEU A 250 -18.04 -2.00 -0.63
N GLU A 251 -18.80 -2.33 -1.69
CA GLU A 251 -18.92 -1.49 -2.89
C GLU A 251 -19.52 -0.12 -2.57
N ARG A 252 -20.61 -0.08 -1.80
CA ARG A 252 -21.20 1.19 -1.36
C ARG A 252 -20.22 2.02 -0.55
N THR A 253 -19.55 1.40 0.43
CA THR A 253 -18.58 2.06 1.29
C THR A 253 -17.40 2.59 0.48
N GLY A 254 -16.80 1.75 -0.37
CA GLY A 254 -15.67 2.16 -1.20
C GLY A 254 -15.99 3.33 -2.13
N ARG A 255 -17.19 3.35 -2.73
CA ARG A 255 -17.60 4.50 -3.55
C ARG A 255 -17.87 5.76 -2.74
N GLN A 256 -18.34 5.63 -1.49
CA GLN A 256 -18.47 6.77 -0.58
C GLN A 256 -17.10 7.36 -0.21
N VAL A 257 -16.13 6.49 0.07
CA VAL A 257 -14.76 6.91 0.34
C VAL A 257 -14.17 7.62 -0.88
N ASN A 258 -14.31 7.05 -2.08
CA ASN A 258 -13.86 7.69 -3.30
C ASN A 258 -14.48 9.10 -3.45
N TRP A 259 -15.77 9.25 -3.16
CA TRP A 259 -16.44 10.55 -3.20
C TRP A 259 -15.87 11.53 -2.16
N LEU A 260 -15.60 11.08 -0.93
CA LEU A 260 -15.03 11.93 0.14
C LEU A 260 -13.66 12.49 -0.22
N VAL A 261 -12.83 11.70 -0.88
CA VAL A 261 -11.48 12.10 -1.29
C VAL A 261 -11.41 12.57 -2.75
N GLY A 262 -12.55 12.80 -3.40
CA GLY A 262 -12.61 13.31 -4.77
C GLY A 262 -12.02 12.39 -5.84
N GLN A 263 -12.07 11.06 -5.65
CA GLN A 263 -11.49 10.07 -6.58
C GLN A 263 -12.58 9.50 -7.49
N LEU A 264 -12.58 9.88 -8.77
CA LEU A 264 -13.63 9.48 -9.73
C LEU A 264 -13.10 8.67 -10.90
N GLU A 265 -12.00 9.09 -11.53
CA GLU A 265 -11.45 8.51 -12.75
C GLU A 265 -10.13 7.77 -12.51
N GLY A 266 -9.37 8.19 -11.51
CA GLY A 266 -8.06 7.63 -11.19
C GLY A 266 -8.11 6.32 -10.38
N PRO A 267 -6.93 5.80 -9.99
CA PRO A 267 -6.79 4.58 -9.20
C PRO A 267 -7.15 4.80 -7.75
N PHE A 268 -7.69 3.77 -7.10
CA PHE A 268 -8.00 3.79 -5.68
C PHE A 268 -7.72 2.45 -5.01
N HIS A 269 -7.40 2.54 -3.71
CA HIS A 269 -7.17 1.44 -2.79
C HIS A 269 -7.69 1.85 -1.41
N ASN A 270 -8.93 1.51 -1.09
CA ASN A 270 -9.55 1.91 0.17
C ASN A 270 -9.61 0.73 1.12
N GLU A 271 -9.01 0.87 2.29
CA GLU A 271 -9.01 -0.15 3.32
C GLU A 271 -10.27 -0.04 4.19
N ILE A 272 -11.00 -1.16 4.31
CA ILE A 272 -12.32 -1.18 4.92
C ILE A 272 -12.45 -2.38 5.86
N LYS A 273 -12.88 -2.14 7.10
CA LYS A 273 -13.31 -3.18 8.02
C LYS A 273 -14.81 -3.41 7.90
N LEU A 274 -15.19 -4.69 7.96
CA LEU A 274 -16.57 -5.15 7.78
C LEU A 274 -17.09 -5.85 9.03
N SER A 275 -18.32 -5.53 9.44
CA SER A 275 -18.98 -6.22 10.56
C SER A 275 -19.16 -7.71 10.28
N ASP A 276 -19.32 -8.51 11.35
CA ASP A 276 -19.44 -9.96 11.23
C ASP A 276 -20.69 -10.38 10.43
N ASP A 277 -21.78 -9.61 10.54
CA ASP A 277 -23.01 -9.81 9.77
C ASP A 277 -22.94 -9.23 8.33
N GLY A 278 -21.83 -8.58 7.97
CA GLY A 278 -21.61 -7.98 6.66
C GLY A 278 -22.43 -6.72 6.37
N SER A 279 -23.20 -6.19 7.34
CA SER A 279 -24.16 -5.12 7.07
C SER A 279 -23.63 -3.72 7.33
N ARG A 280 -22.51 -3.58 8.06
CA ARG A 280 -21.87 -2.32 8.46
C ARG A 280 -20.39 -2.35 8.11
N ALA A 281 -19.83 -1.17 7.85
CA ALA A 281 -18.41 -1.04 7.55
C ALA A 281 -17.78 0.17 8.26
N ALA A 282 -16.48 0.21 8.31
CA ALA A 282 -15.69 1.37 8.73
C ALA A 282 -14.45 1.50 7.84
N VAL A 283 -14.08 2.72 7.51
CA VAL A 283 -12.88 2.98 6.72
C VAL A 283 -11.65 2.94 7.63
N VAL A 284 -10.60 2.29 7.18
CA VAL A 284 -9.29 2.32 7.83
C VAL A 284 -8.47 3.46 7.24
N GLU A 285 -8.38 3.49 5.90
CA GLU A 285 -7.60 4.48 5.16
C GLU A 285 -8.05 4.53 3.68
N PRO A 286 -8.28 5.72 3.10
CA PRO A 286 -8.43 5.92 1.68
C PRO A 286 -7.07 6.12 1.01
N ASN A 287 -6.90 5.61 -0.22
CA ASN A 287 -5.70 5.83 -1.01
C ASN A 287 -6.04 6.12 -2.47
N ARG A 288 -5.52 7.23 -3.01
CA ARG A 288 -5.71 7.67 -4.40
C ARG A 288 -4.54 7.26 -5.30
N ARG A 289 -4.19 5.99 -5.22
CA ARG A 289 -3.09 5.40 -6.00
C ARG A 289 -3.32 3.92 -6.23
N PRO A 290 -2.59 3.28 -7.16
CA PRO A 290 -2.59 1.83 -7.28
C PRO A 290 -2.22 1.15 -5.97
N ALA A 291 -2.94 0.09 -5.65
CA ALA A 291 -2.73 -0.72 -4.45
C ALA A 291 -1.28 -1.22 -4.33
N GLY A 292 -0.78 -1.30 -3.09
CA GLY A 292 0.45 -1.98 -2.74
C GLY A 292 0.35 -3.51 -2.90
N MET A 293 1.27 -4.24 -2.31
CA MET A 293 1.21 -5.70 -2.21
C MET A 293 0.91 -6.42 -3.54
N LYS A 294 1.30 -5.86 -4.68
CA LYS A 294 1.09 -6.46 -6.02
C LYS A 294 -0.40 -6.70 -6.39
N ILE A 295 -1.36 -6.03 -5.76
CA ILE A 295 -2.80 -6.27 -6.01
C ILE A 295 -3.16 -6.09 -7.51
N TRP A 296 -2.56 -5.13 -8.21
CA TRP A 296 -2.80 -4.97 -9.65
C TRP A 296 -2.18 -6.11 -10.48
N SER A 297 -1.07 -6.72 -10.04
CA SER A 297 -0.57 -7.97 -10.62
C SER A 297 -1.52 -9.13 -10.36
N LEU A 298 -2.09 -9.23 -9.14
CA LEU A 298 -3.14 -10.22 -8.84
C LEU A 298 -4.33 -10.03 -9.78
N ALA A 299 -4.82 -8.80 -10.00
CA ALA A 299 -5.93 -8.50 -10.91
C ALA A 299 -5.63 -8.95 -12.34
N ARG A 300 -4.38 -8.81 -12.80
CA ARG A 300 -3.95 -9.29 -14.12
C ARG A 300 -4.05 -10.80 -14.24
N TRP A 301 -3.67 -11.56 -13.21
CA TRP A 301 -3.79 -13.03 -13.25
C TRP A 301 -5.21 -13.51 -13.06
N VAL A 302 -5.98 -12.86 -12.20
CA VAL A 302 -7.35 -13.26 -11.85
C VAL A 302 -8.35 -12.89 -12.94
N TYR A 303 -8.27 -11.67 -13.47
CA TYR A 303 -9.24 -11.11 -14.40
C TYR A 303 -8.71 -10.95 -15.84
N GLY A 304 -7.41 -11.17 -16.05
CA GLY A 304 -6.78 -10.96 -17.36
C GLY A 304 -6.71 -9.49 -17.79
N ILE A 305 -6.78 -8.54 -16.86
CA ILE A 305 -6.77 -7.10 -17.14
C ILE A 305 -5.46 -6.45 -16.73
N ASP A 306 -4.97 -5.52 -17.50
CA ASP A 306 -3.82 -4.70 -17.17
C ASP A 306 -4.28 -3.29 -16.75
N LEU A 307 -4.33 -3.05 -15.45
CA LEU A 307 -4.81 -1.79 -14.89
C LEU A 307 -3.83 -0.64 -15.12
N TYR A 308 -2.52 -0.91 -15.23
CA TYR A 308 -1.53 0.12 -15.54
C TYR A 308 -1.73 0.68 -16.95
N HIS A 309 -1.95 -0.19 -17.94
CA HIS A 309 -2.26 0.22 -19.30
C HIS A 309 -3.55 1.03 -19.37
N ARG A 310 -4.60 0.57 -18.69
CA ARG A 310 -5.88 1.28 -18.64
C ARG A 310 -5.76 2.65 -17.97
N TRP A 311 -4.95 2.75 -16.91
CA TRP A 311 -4.70 4.02 -16.23
C TRP A 311 -3.98 5.02 -17.11
N VAL A 312 -2.98 4.58 -17.86
CA VAL A 312 -2.31 5.41 -18.88
C VAL A 312 -3.30 5.90 -19.93
N ASP A 313 -4.14 5.00 -20.46
CA ASP A 313 -5.15 5.38 -21.47
C ASP A 313 -6.13 6.42 -20.90
N VAL A 314 -6.60 6.25 -19.66
CA VAL A 314 -7.47 7.23 -18.97
C VAL A 314 -6.77 8.58 -18.81
N ALA A 315 -5.50 8.58 -18.38
CA ALA A 315 -4.72 9.83 -18.23
C ALA A 315 -4.57 10.58 -19.56
N PHE A 316 -4.44 9.88 -20.70
CA PHE A 316 -4.45 10.48 -22.04
C PHE A 316 -5.87 10.84 -22.54
N GLY A 317 -6.91 10.72 -21.72
CA GLY A 317 -8.30 10.97 -22.11
C GLY A 317 -8.81 9.99 -23.17
N ARG A 318 -8.21 8.80 -23.29
CA ARG A 318 -8.65 7.77 -24.24
C ARG A 318 -9.65 6.83 -23.60
N ALA A 319 -10.57 6.33 -24.40
CA ALA A 319 -11.52 5.32 -23.94
C ALA A 319 -10.78 4.03 -23.55
N ALA A 320 -10.90 3.63 -22.30
CA ALA A 320 -10.43 2.35 -21.78
C ALA A 320 -11.64 1.44 -21.50
N ASP A 321 -11.47 0.13 -21.72
CA ASP A 321 -12.46 -0.85 -21.27
C ASP A 321 -12.31 -1.01 -19.74
N LEU A 322 -13.22 -0.41 -18.99
CA LEU A 322 -13.26 -0.45 -17.52
C LEU A 322 -14.28 -1.48 -17.01
N SER A 323 -14.63 -2.48 -17.81
CA SER A 323 -15.39 -3.64 -17.35
C SER A 323 -14.50 -4.62 -16.57
N LEU A 324 -15.08 -5.29 -15.56
CA LEU A 324 -14.42 -6.35 -14.81
C LEU A 324 -14.87 -7.71 -15.34
N PRO A 325 -13.98 -8.53 -15.94
CA PRO A 325 -14.29 -9.90 -16.33
C PRO A 325 -14.57 -10.82 -15.15
N GLU A 326 -15.15 -11.98 -15.42
CA GLU A 326 -15.24 -13.04 -14.41
C GLU A 326 -13.85 -13.55 -14.03
N PRO A 327 -13.62 -13.88 -12.74
CA PRO A 327 -12.34 -14.35 -12.28
C PRO A 327 -12.03 -15.77 -12.81
N ALA A 328 -10.86 -15.95 -13.44
CA ALA A 328 -10.40 -17.22 -13.95
C ALA A 328 -9.75 -18.11 -12.87
N CYS A 329 -9.32 -17.54 -11.76
CA CYS A 329 -8.61 -18.18 -10.67
C CYS A 329 -8.70 -17.34 -9.40
N GLN A 330 -8.06 -17.81 -8.32
CA GLN A 330 -7.73 -16.98 -7.16
C GLN A 330 -6.23 -16.70 -7.14
N ALA A 331 -5.82 -15.58 -6.59
CA ALA A 331 -4.41 -15.24 -6.42
C ALA A 331 -4.18 -14.61 -5.05
N ALA A 332 -2.99 -14.80 -4.51
CA ALA A 332 -2.58 -14.14 -3.29
C ALA A 332 -1.16 -13.59 -3.39
N THR A 333 -0.94 -12.48 -2.72
CA THR A 333 0.39 -12.03 -2.32
C THR A 333 0.56 -12.27 -0.83
N VAL A 334 1.76 -12.69 -0.43
CA VAL A 334 2.09 -12.99 0.96
C VAL A 334 3.40 -12.34 1.35
N LEU A 335 3.44 -11.75 2.54
CA LEU A 335 4.66 -11.30 3.18
C LEU A 335 5.19 -12.42 4.08
N LEU A 336 6.47 -12.67 3.96
CA LEU A 336 7.16 -13.86 4.45
C LEU A 336 8.24 -13.44 5.45
N GLY A 337 7.99 -13.67 6.73
CA GLY A 337 8.86 -13.29 7.85
C GLY A 337 9.84 -14.39 8.25
N VAL A 338 10.32 -14.28 9.48
CA VAL A 338 11.23 -15.21 10.15
C VAL A 338 10.58 -15.80 11.40
N ARG A 339 11.06 -16.94 11.87
CA ARG A 339 10.51 -17.62 13.06
C ARG A 339 11.01 -17.03 14.39
N THR A 340 12.24 -16.55 14.39
CA THR A 340 12.91 -15.93 15.54
C THR A 340 13.57 -14.63 15.11
N ASP A 341 13.69 -13.69 16.03
CA ASP A 341 14.42 -12.44 15.79
C ASP A 341 15.84 -12.75 15.35
N ARG A 342 16.24 -12.19 14.19
CA ARG A 342 17.57 -12.47 13.61
C ARG A 342 18.04 -11.38 12.65
N LEU A 343 19.36 -11.30 12.48
CA LEU A 343 19.96 -10.63 11.33
C LEU A 343 19.87 -11.57 10.14
N PHE A 344 19.22 -11.12 9.08
CA PHE A 344 18.98 -11.92 7.87
C PHE A 344 19.46 -11.20 6.61
N SER A 345 20.03 -11.97 5.70
CA SER A 345 20.33 -11.57 4.32
C SER A 345 19.95 -12.73 3.38
N PRO A 346 19.52 -12.46 2.14
CA PRO A 346 19.36 -13.49 1.13
C PRO A 346 20.61 -14.38 0.92
N ASP A 347 21.81 -13.84 1.19
CA ASP A 347 23.08 -14.59 1.12
C ASP A 347 23.22 -15.68 2.19
N ASP A 348 22.36 -15.66 3.21
CA ASP A 348 22.33 -16.73 4.24
C ASP A 348 21.63 -17.98 3.75
N VAL A 349 20.88 -17.88 2.66
CA VAL A 349 20.19 -19.02 2.04
C VAL A 349 21.18 -19.89 1.29
N THR A 350 21.12 -21.19 1.52
CA THR A 350 21.97 -22.17 0.82
C THR A 350 21.88 -21.97 -0.70
N PRO A 351 23.02 -21.85 -1.41
CA PRO A 351 23.01 -21.67 -2.86
C PRO A 351 22.20 -22.76 -3.58
N GLY A 352 21.25 -22.32 -4.42
CA GLY A 352 20.36 -23.20 -5.17
C GLY A 352 19.11 -23.67 -4.40
N ALA A 353 18.95 -23.31 -3.13
CA ALA A 353 17.70 -23.54 -2.42
C ALA A 353 16.64 -22.52 -2.86
N SER A 354 15.41 -22.98 -3.00
CA SER A 354 14.23 -22.18 -3.31
C SER A 354 13.19 -22.36 -2.18
N PRO A 355 13.36 -21.71 -1.04
CA PRO A 355 12.49 -21.95 0.11
C PRO A 355 11.01 -21.63 -0.19
N PHE A 356 10.73 -20.66 -1.06
CA PHE A 356 9.35 -20.36 -1.43
C PHE A 356 8.73 -21.45 -2.31
N ASP A 357 9.45 -22.01 -3.28
CA ASP A 357 8.95 -23.13 -4.09
C ASP A 357 8.71 -24.37 -3.23
N GLN A 358 9.60 -24.63 -2.25
CA GLN A 358 9.44 -25.71 -1.30
C GLN A 358 8.19 -25.52 -0.41
N ALA A 359 7.97 -24.30 0.08
CA ALA A 359 6.78 -23.95 0.87
C ALA A 359 5.48 -24.13 0.06
N VAL A 360 5.48 -23.71 -1.21
CA VAL A 360 4.33 -23.87 -2.10
C VAL A 360 4.07 -25.35 -2.38
N ALA A 361 5.11 -26.14 -2.66
CA ALA A 361 4.99 -27.59 -2.88
C ALA A 361 4.47 -28.31 -1.63
N ALA A 362 4.99 -27.99 -0.44
CA ALA A 362 4.52 -28.54 0.83
C ALA A 362 3.04 -28.15 1.12
N THR A 363 2.66 -26.93 0.81
CA THR A 363 1.29 -26.44 0.93
C THR A 363 0.36 -27.18 -0.02
N ALA A 364 0.74 -27.34 -1.29
CA ALA A 364 -0.02 -28.09 -2.28
C ALA A 364 -0.23 -29.55 -1.86
N ALA A 365 0.83 -30.20 -1.38
CA ALA A 365 0.75 -31.58 -0.87
C ALA A 365 -0.19 -31.70 0.32
N ARG A 366 -0.13 -30.74 1.28
CA ARG A 366 -1.00 -30.75 2.48
C ARG A 366 -2.47 -30.58 2.15
N HIS A 367 -2.79 -29.81 1.12
CA HIS A 367 -4.16 -29.58 0.66
C HIS A 367 -4.62 -30.56 -0.42
N GLY A 368 -3.76 -31.50 -0.85
CA GLY A 368 -4.05 -32.50 -1.88
C GLY A 368 -4.19 -31.91 -3.28
N PHE A 369 -3.54 -30.79 -3.56
CA PHE A 369 -3.54 -30.16 -4.88
C PHE A 369 -2.63 -30.88 -5.86
N GLY A 370 -3.05 -30.91 -7.12
CA GLY A 370 -2.22 -31.33 -8.23
C GLY A 370 -1.07 -30.35 -8.53
N PRO A 371 -0.08 -30.78 -9.32
CA PRO A 371 1.18 -30.05 -9.51
C PRO A 371 1.04 -28.66 -10.18
N HIS A 372 -0.13 -28.32 -10.73
CA HIS A 372 -0.39 -27.05 -11.41
C HIS A 372 -1.56 -26.26 -10.80
N GLU A 373 -2.10 -26.71 -9.67
CA GLU A 373 -3.25 -26.07 -9.06
C GLU A 373 -2.87 -24.95 -8.08
N LEU A 374 -1.65 -24.99 -7.52
CA LEU A 374 -1.05 -23.91 -6.74
C LEU A 374 0.32 -23.58 -7.34
N VAL A 375 0.47 -22.39 -7.93
CA VAL A 375 1.63 -22.02 -8.75
C VAL A 375 2.25 -20.72 -8.28
N VAL A 376 3.57 -20.68 -8.13
CA VAL A 376 4.34 -19.45 -7.92
C VAL A 376 4.27 -18.59 -9.19
N LYS A 377 3.97 -17.30 -9.01
CA LYS A 377 3.98 -16.30 -10.07
C LYS A 377 5.13 -15.32 -9.94
N GLU A 378 5.36 -14.85 -8.73
CA GLU A 378 6.45 -13.93 -8.43
C GLU A 378 7.03 -14.28 -7.06
N PHE A 379 8.32 -14.02 -6.89
CA PHE A 379 9.00 -14.06 -5.61
C PHE A 379 10.13 -13.03 -5.61
N ALA A 380 10.25 -12.29 -4.51
CA ALA A 380 11.32 -11.32 -4.33
C ALA A 380 11.75 -11.27 -2.86
N TRP A 381 13.05 -11.21 -2.63
CA TRP A 381 13.60 -10.77 -1.34
C TRP A 381 13.35 -9.28 -1.19
N LEU A 382 12.89 -8.84 0.00
CA LEU A 382 12.54 -7.44 0.23
C LEU A 382 13.76 -6.55 0.48
N SER A 383 14.87 -7.12 0.93
CA SER A 383 16.14 -6.41 1.01
C SER A 383 17.30 -7.27 0.54
N PRO A 384 18.21 -6.73 -0.28
CA PRO A 384 19.47 -7.39 -0.62
C PRO A 384 20.50 -7.27 0.51
N GLN A 385 20.27 -6.42 1.50
CA GLN A 385 21.18 -6.16 2.61
C GLN A 385 20.84 -7.00 3.83
N ARG A 386 21.84 -7.24 4.69
CA ARG A 386 21.61 -7.87 5.99
C ARG A 386 20.90 -6.90 6.92
N LEU A 387 19.68 -7.23 7.30
CA LEU A 387 18.83 -6.42 8.16
C LEU A 387 18.34 -7.21 9.39
N PRO A 388 18.07 -6.52 10.51
CA PRO A 388 17.34 -7.11 11.61
C PRO A 388 15.90 -7.38 11.21
N LEU A 389 15.44 -8.62 11.36
CA LEU A 389 14.06 -9.01 11.18
C LEU A 389 13.48 -9.51 12.49
N HIS A 390 12.27 -9.08 12.82
CA HIS A 390 11.56 -9.52 14.01
C HIS A 390 10.56 -10.63 13.68
N ALA A 391 10.48 -11.65 14.52
CA ALA A 391 9.49 -12.72 14.41
C ALA A 391 8.05 -12.18 14.54
N THR A 392 7.87 -11.16 15.40
CA THR A 392 6.64 -10.37 15.46
C THR A 392 6.88 -9.10 14.64
N ALA A 393 6.44 -9.11 13.38
CA ALA A 393 6.60 -7.96 12.52
C ALA A 393 5.89 -6.72 13.09
N ARG A 394 6.57 -5.57 13.09
CA ARG A 394 6.06 -4.27 13.56
C ARG A 394 5.59 -3.41 12.39
N ASP A 395 6.23 -3.59 11.24
CA ASP A 395 5.89 -2.98 9.96
C ASP A 395 6.35 -3.88 8.80
N ASN A 396 6.22 -3.38 7.58
CA ASN A 396 6.58 -4.15 6.37
C ASN A 396 8.09 -4.40 6.21
N ALA A 397 8.96 -3.68 6.94
CA ALA A 397 10.40 -3.89 6.88
C ALA A 397 10.86 -5.14 7.64
N ASP A 398 10.02 -5.67 8.53
CA ASP A 398 10.31 -6.90 9.29
C ASP A 398 10.09 -8.20 8.49
N PHE A 399 9.75 -8.12 7.18
CA PHE A 399 9.63 -9.29 6.34
C PHE A 399 10.87 -9.53 5.47
N ALA A 400 11.23 -10.81 5.32
CA ALA A 400 12.37 -11.25 4.50
C ALA A 400 12.04 -11.19 3.00
N ALA A 401 10.82 -11.59 2.63
CA ALA A 401 10.43 -11.76 1.24
C ALA A 401 8.94 -11.49 1.00
N GLN A 402 8.61 -11.33 -0.28
CA GLN A 402 7.25 -11.28 -0.79
C GLN A 402 7.07 -12.35 -1.87
N GLY A 403 6.00 -13.11 -1.79
CA GLY A 403 5.64 -14.10 -2.80
C GLY A 403 4.24 -13.90 -3.34
N CYS A 404 4.03 -14.24 -4.61
CA CYS A 404 2.72 -14.27 -5.25
C CYS A 404 2.42 -15.66 -5.78
N VAL A 405 1.22 -16.15 -5.49
CA VAL A 405 0.74 -17.48 -5.92
C VAL A 405 -0.63 -17.39 -6.58
N VAL A 406 -0.89 -18.30 -7.49
CA VAL A 406 -2.20 -18.46 -8.14
C VAL A 406 -2.74 -19.85 -7.81
N LEU A 407 -4.03 -19.93 -7.50
CA LEU A 407 -4.77 -21.14 -7.19
C LEU A 407 -5.88 -21.36 -8.22
N THR A 408 -5.84 -22.52 -8.87
CA THR A 408 -6.86 -22.94 -9.86
C THR A 408 -7.70 -24.12 -9.39
N ALA A 409 -7.39 -24.70 -8.21
CA ALA A 409 -8.13 -25.84 -7.65
C ALA A 409 -9.61 -25.50 -7.42
N PRO A 410 -10.56 -26.23 -8.03
CA PRO A 410 -11.98 -25.95 -7.89
C PRO A 410 -12.45 -26.07 -6.44
N GLY A 411 -13.23 -25.08 -5.97
CA GLY A 411 -13.83 -25.10 -4.64
C GLY A 411 -12.89 -24.77 -3.48
N ALA A 412 -11.57 -24.72 -3.69
CA ALA A 412 -10.60 -24.32 -2.68
C ALA A 412 -10.70 -22.82 -2.39
N ASP A 413 -10.29 -22.39 -1.18
CA ASP A 413 -10.23 -20.98 -0.77
C ASP A 413 -8.78 -20.60 -0.52
N MET A 414 -8.28 -19.60 -1.25
CA MET A 414 -6.93 -19.12 -1.09
C MET A 414 -6.70 -18.54 0.32
N SER A 415 -7.72 -17.99 0.96
CA SER A 415 -7.60 -17.46 2.31
C SER A 415 -7.25 -18.54 3.34
N ASP A 416 -7.76 -19.76 3.16
CA ASP A 416 -7.45 -20.90 4.04
C ASP A 416 -6.02 -21.42 3.78
N ILE A 417 -5.52 -21.25 2.56
CA ILE A 417 -4.21 -21.75 2.11
C ILE A 417 -3.07 -20.85 2.57
N VAL A 418 -3.28 -19.54 2.61
CA VAL A 418 -2.26 -18.55 2.96
C VAL A 418 -1.60 -18.83 4.31
N GLN A 419 -2.36 -19.26 5.32
CA GLN A 419 -1.83 -19.61 6.64
C GLN A 419 -0.89 -20.81 6.57
N THR A 420 -1.29 -21.85 5.81
CA THR A 420 -0.46 -23.03 5.59
C THR A 420 0.81 -22.68 4.83
N LEU A 421 0.70 -21.84 3.80
CA LEU A 421 1.84 -21.38 3.00
C LEU A 421 2.85 -20.60 3.84
N ARG A 422 2.38 -19.68 4.69
CA ARG A 422 3.27 -18.92 5.57
C ARG A 422 3.95 -19.80 6.63
N SER A 423 3.25 -20.80 7.15
CA SER A 423 3.86 -21.80 8.05
C SER A 423 4.91 -22.64 7.35
N ALA A 424 4.60 -23.16 6.15
CA ALA A 424 5.53 -23.96 5.35
C ALA A 424 6.77 -23.15 4.91
N TRP A 425 6.60 -21.84 4.69
CA TRP A 425 7.73 -20.93 4.41
C TRP A 425 8.72 -20.90 5.59
N LEU A 426 8.23 -20.78 6.82
CA LEU A 426 9.11 -20.73 7.99
C LEU A 426 9.93 -22.01 8.13
N ASP A 427 9.33 -23.19 7.87
CA ASP A 427 10.02 -24.48 7.87
C ASP A 427 11.08 -24.53 6.74
N ALA A 428 10.69 -24.17 5.53
CA ALA A 428 11.57 -24.18 4.37
C ALA A 428 12.74 -23.16 4.47
N LEU A 429 12.50 -22.00 5.08
CA LEU A 429 13.54 -21.00 5.30
C LEU A 429 14.56 -21.48 6.34
N ASP A 430 14.08 -22.07 7.45
CA ASP A 430 14.97 -22.61 8.49
C ASP A 430 15.83 -23.76 7.93
N ASP A 431 15.25 -24.66 7.11
CA ASP A 431 15.99 -25.73 6.41
C ASP A 431 17.02 -25.18 5.41
N ALA A 432 16.69 -24.08 4.74
CA ALA A 432 17.58 -23.44 3.74
C ALA A 432 18.70 -22.61 4.38
N CYS A 433 18.60 -22.30 5.67
CA CYS A 433 19.56 -21.47 6.40
C CYS A 433 20.15 -22.21 7.61
N PRO A 434 20.84 -23.33 7.44
CA PRO A 434 21.40 -24.10 8.55
C PRO A 434 22.48 -23.30 9.28
N GLY A 435 22.28 -23.04 10.57
CA GLY A 435 23.25 -22.34 11.43
C GLY A 435 22.94 -20.87 11.74
N LEU A 436 21.74 -20.41 11.37
CA LEU A 436 21.26 -19.06 11.74
C LEU A 436 20.64 -18.99 13.15
N ASP A 437 20.80 -20.01 14.00
CA ASP A 437 20.41 -20.02 15.43
C ASP A 437 21.19 -19.02 16.30
N ARG A 438 21.67 -17.94 15.71
CA ARG A 438 22.32 -16.87 16.48
C ARG A 438 21.27 -15.87 16.93
N GLU A 439 20.78 -16.11 18.16
CA GLU A 439 20.09 -15.10 18.94
C GLU A 439 20.88 -13.79 18.90
N PHE A 440 20.16 -12.67 18.83
CA PHE A 440 20.78 -11.35 18.95
C PHE A 440 21.55 -11.24 20.26
N PRO A 441 22.80 -10.79 20.26
CA PRO A 441 23.56 -10.64 21.50
C PRO A 441 23.03 -9.52 22.40
N GLU A 442 22.17 -8.62 21.93
CA GLU A 442 21.51 -7.53 22.68
C GLU A 442 20.21 -7.09 21.99
N PRO A 443 19.23 -6.49 22.71
CA PRO A 443 18.06 -5.89 22.08
C PRO A 443 18.52 -4.85 21.06
N LEU A 444 18.06 -4.99 19.83
CA LEU A 444 18.37 -4.04 18.77
C LEU A 444 17.95 -2.63 19.18
N PRO A 445 18.80 -1.61 18.94
CA PRO A 445 18.38 -0.23 19.11
C PRO A 445 17.14 -0.01 18.25
N ALA A 446 16.17 0.72 18.78
CA ALA A 446 15.03 1.17 18.01
C ALA A 446 15.55 1.76 16.69
N VAL A 447 15.09 1.23 15.56
CA VAL A 447 15.51 1.72 14.25
C VAL A 447 15.06 3.18 14.20
N SER A 448 16.02 4.09 14.29
CA SER A 448 15.76 5.49 13.95
C SER A 448 15.19 5.50 12.53
N PRO A 449 14.11 6.23 12.25
CA PRO A 449 13.66 6.45 10.89
C PRO A 449 14.87 6.91 10.08
N ALA A 450 15.02 6.38 8.87
CA ALA A 450 16.08 6.84 7.97
C ALA A 450 16.02 8.37 7.96
N PRO A 451 17.13 9.09 8.19
CA PRO A 451 17.09 10.53 8.31
C PRO A 451 16.49 11.06 7.02
N THR A 452 15.35 11.74 7.14
CA THR A 452 14.93 12.71 6.15
C THR A 452 16.08 13.70 6.11
N THR A 453 16.90 13.66 5.07
CA THR A 453 18.07 14.50 4.94
C THR A 453 17.58 15.94 4.82
N VAL A 454 17.35 16.57 5.95
CA VAL A 454 17.27 18.03 6.03
C VAL A 454 18.71 18.51 5.82
N MET A 455 19.03 18.89 4.59
CA MET A 455 20.23 19.67 4.34
C MET A 455 20.06 21.00 5.07
N GLU A 456 20.77 21.17 6.18
CA GLU A 456 21.01 22.50 6.76
C GLU A 456 21.56 23.41 5.66
N ALA A 457 20.84 24.47 5.38
CA ALA A 457 21.33 25.57 4.58
C ALA A 457 22.53 26.21 5.31
N ALA A 458 23.71 25.94 4.84
CA ALA A 458 24.91 26.73 5.21
C ALA A 458 24.71 28.17 4.74
N ARG A 459 24.93 29.12 5.68
CA ARG A 459 24.90 30.56 5.54
C ARG A 459 25.79 31.10 4.42
#